data_fe76ba0d59286cdaafda846afd8ce17a
#
_entry.id   fe76ba0d59286cdaafda846afd8ce17a
#
_cell.length_a   1.000
_cell.length_b   1.000
_cell.length_c   1.000
_cell.angle_alpha   90.00
_cell.angle_beta   90.00
_cell.angle_gamma   90.00
#
_symmetry.space_group_name_H-M   'P 1'
#
loop_
_entity.id
_entity.type
_entity.pdbx_description
1 polymer ?
#
loop_
_entity_poly.entity_id
_entity_poly.type
_entity_poly.pdbx_seq_one_letter_code
_entity_poly.pdbx_strand_id
1 'polypeptide(L)'
;TALGRVRDEFSHFEYRDTREDLLRFLVKTCDPQRESRKLLNHAETLLFEYNDPKDYVFLRDLMTTQAQRDQLIKQVQSKCNPETVTDILSAEERWDDLLAYARRHTREHSFPRMIRRLRDHFPEACFDLYRKVVTNLLESGTGQSLYNSIASHARQMRDIPGQEEAFGQFMAEVIDTY
;
A
#
# COMPACT_ATOMS: atom_id res chain seq x y z
N THR A 1 5.30 8.10 44.00
CA THR A 1 6.39 8.04 42.99
C THR A 1 5.86 8.47 41.63
N ALA A 2 6.65 9.19 40.84
CA ALA A 2 6.25 9.74 39.53
C ALA A 2 5.68 8.66 38.58
N LEU A 3 6.19 7.45 38.65
CA LEU A 3 5.71 6.29 37.88
C LEU A 3 4.29 5.83 38.21
N GLY A 4 3.83 6.03 39.46
CA GLY A 4 2.45 5.69 39.90
C GLY A 4 1.41 6.65 39.29
N ARG A 5 1.71 7.94 39.23
CA ARG A 5 0.79 8.96 38.65
C ARG A 5 0.64 8.82 37.13
N VAL A 6 1.70 8.49 36.44
CA VAL A 6 1.66 8.23 34.99
C VAL A 6 0.73 7.06 34.67
N ARG A 7 0.68 6.02 35.54
CA ARG A 7 -0.17 4.83 35.33
C ARG A 7 -1.67 5.12 35.50
N ASP A 8 -2.03 6.06 36.37
CA ASP A 8 -3.44 6.40 36.66
C ASP A 8 -4.04 7.39 35.65
N GLU A 9 -3.22 8.27 35.04
CA GLU A 9 -3.68 9.18 33.97
C GLU A 9 -3.92 8.48 32.63
N PHE A 10 -3.29 7.33 32.39
CA PHE A 10 -3.44 6.55 31.16
C PHE A 10 -4.64 5.59 31.13
N SER A 11 -5.40 5.46 32.21
CA SER A 11 -6.53 4.53 32.29
C SER A 11 -7.78 4.94 31.48
N HIS A 12 -7.81 6.13 30.90
CA HIS A 12 -8.95 6.67 30.14
C HIS A 12 -8.71 6.90 28.65
N PHE A 13 -7.48 6.63 28.13
CA PHE A 13 -7.21 6.69 26.71
C PHE A 13 -7.32 5.29 26.10
N GLU A 14 -7.84 5.20 24.86
CA GLU A 14 -7.84 3.95 24.12
C GLU A 14 -6.40 3.40 24.03
N TYR A 15 -6.18 2.20 24.49
CA TYR A 15 -4.86 1.56 24.71
C TYR A 15 -3.93 1.64 23.49
N ARG A 16 -4.50 1.70 22.28
CA ARG A 16 -3.75 1.80 21.02
C ARG A 16 -3.12 3.17 20.81
N ASP A 17 -3.89 4.24 21.02
CA ASP A 17 -3.43 5.62 20.82
C ASP A 17 -2.32 5.98 21.82
N THR A 18 -2.47 5.53 23.06
CA THR A 18 -1.45 5.72 24.11
C THR A 18 -0.11 5.07 23.77
N ARG A 19 -0.16 3.86 23.19
CA ARG A 19 1.06 3.13 22.81
C ARG A 19 1.76 3.80 21.61
N GLU A 20 1.00 4.27 20.64
CA GLU A 20 1.54 5.02 19.51
C GLU A 20 2.22 6.31 19.97
N ASP A 21 1.55 7.11 20.82
CA ASP A 21 2.10 8.35 21.36
C ASP A 21 3.39 8.12 22.16
N LEU A 22 3.41 7.05 22.96
CA LEU A 22 4.62 6.67 23.69
C LEU A 22 5.77 6.29 22.75
N LEU A 23 5.51 5.52 21.70
CA LEU A 23 6.53 5.16 20.71
C LEU A 23 7.04 6.38 19.95
N ARG A 24 6.15 7.29 19.54
CA ARG A 24 6.51 8.56 18.89
C ARG A 24 7.35 9.45 19.82
N PHE A 25 7.03 9.49 21.11
CA PHE A 25 7.83 10.18 22.10
C PHE A 25 9.22 9.55 22.25
N LEU A 26 9.30 8.22 22.36
CA LEU A 26 10.57 7.49 22.47
C LEU A 26 11.46 7.72 21.24
N VAL A 27 10.89 7.67 20.02
CA VAL A 27 11.63 7.98 18.78
C VAL A 27 12.22 9.40 18.80
N LYS A 28 11.46 10.39 19.31
CA LYS A 28 11.92 11.78 19.41
C LYS A 28 12.98 12.01 20.48
N THR A 29 13.02 11.21 21.53
CA THR A 29 13.88 11.41 22.70
C THR A 29 15.10 10.49 22.74
N CYS A 30 15.14 9.41 21.97
CA CYS A 30 16.30 8.52 21.84
C CYS A 30 17.49 9.27 21.24
N ASP A 31 18.66 9.09 21.84
CA ASP A 31 19.93 9.55 21.27
C ASP A 31 20.36 8.63 20.11
N PRO A 32 20.39 9.12 18.85
CA PRO A 32 20.72 8.27 17.70
C PRO A 32 22.12 7.65 17.78
N GLN A 33 23.05 8.29 18.46
CA GLN A 33 24.43 7.80 18.57
C GLN A 33 24.59 6.71 19.64
N ARG A 34 23.83 6.84 20.73
CA ARG A 34 23.94 5.93 21.89
C ARG A 34 22.91 4.81 21.86
N GLU A 35 21.75 5.06 21.29
CA GLU A 35 20.60 4.17 21.34
C GLU A 35 20.08 3.77 19.97
N SER A 36 20.94 3.79 18.93
CA SER A 36 20.56 3.55 17.53
C SER A 36 19.71 2.29 17.34
N ARG A 37 20.01 1.20 18.02
CA ARG A 37 19.24 -0.06 17.93
C ARG A 37 17.83 0.07 18.52
N LYS A 38 17.67 0.78 19.66
CA LYS A 38 16.36 1.00 20.26
C LYS A 38 15.52 1.93 19.38
N LEU A 39 16.15 2.98 18.87
CA LEU A 39 15.51 3.91 17.94
C LEU A 39 14.97 3.20 16.70
N LEU A 40 15.78 2.35 16.07
CA LEU A 40 15.34 1.54 14.93
C LEU A 40 14.16 0.63 15.30
N ASN A 41 14.23 -0.09 16.42
CA ASN A 41 13.15 -0.97 16.85
C ASN A 41 11.83 -0.21 17.09
N HIS A 42 11.87 0.98 17.72
CA HIS A 42 10.68 1.78 17.96
C HIS A 42 10.09 2.33 16.65
N ALA A 43 10.94 2.79 15.73
CA ALA A 43 10.50 3.28 14.43
C ALA A 43 9.95 2.15 13.53
N GLU A 44 10.57 0.96 13.55
CA GLU A 44 10.01 -0.23 12.88
C GLU A 44 8.65 -0.62 13.45
N THR A 45 8.49 -0.59 14.77
CA THR A 45 7.21 -0.87 15.42
C THR A 45 6.14 0.13 14.98
N LEU A 46 6.46 1.43 14.93
CA LEU A 46 5.54 2.45 14.42
C LEU A 46 5.12 2.16 12.99
N LEU A 47 6.06 1.96 12.08
CA LEU A 47 5.74 1.70 10.68
C LEU A 47 4.87 0.45 10.49
N PHE A 48 5.24 -0.67 11.11
CA PHE A 48 4.60 -1.96 10.82
C PHE A 48 3.30 -2.20 11.61
N GLU A 49 3.11 -1.56 12.76
CA GLU A 49 1.86 -1.69 13.53
C GLU A 49 0.82 -0.63 13.14
N TYR A 50 1.26 0.61 12.83
CA TYR A 50 0.35 1.73 12.56
C TYR A 50 0.24 2.08 11.08
N ASN A 51 1.18 1.62 10.24
CA ASN A 51 1.17 1.78 8.78
C ASN A 51 1.17 3.25 8.31
N ASP A 52 1.84 4.16 9.03
CA ASP A 52 2.01 5.55 8.59
C ASP A 52 3.22 5.67 7.65
N PRO A 53 3.05 6.12 6.37
CA PRO A 53 4.17 6.31 5.44
C PRO A 53 5.24 7.27 5.94
N LYS A 54 4.92 8.17 6.88
CA LYS A 54 5.92 9.09 7.47
C LYS A 54 6.97 8.36 8.29
N ASP A 55 6.59 7.26 8.94
CA ASP A 55 7.51 6.46 9.74
C ASP A 55 8.50 5.70 8.84
N TYR A 56 8.11 5.38 7.60
CA TYR A 56 9.02 4.86 6.58
C TYR A 56 10.10 5.88 6.21
N VAL A 57 9.74 7.14 5.96
CA VAL A 57 10.71 8.18 5.62
C VAL A 57 11.75 8.32 6.71
N PHE A 58 11.31 8.34 7.98
CA PHE A 58 12.22 8.38 9.11
C PHE A 58 13.16 7.18 9.16
N LEU A 59 12.66 5.97 8.99
CA LEU A 59 13.49 4.73 8.95
C LEU A 59 14.48 4.74 7.79
N ARG A 60 14.02 5.11 6.59
CA ARG A 60 14.87 5.21 5.40
C ARG A 60 16.05 6.13 5.63
N ASP A 61 15.83 7.27 6.29
CA ASP A 61 16.85 8.28 6.53
C ASP A 61 17.89 7.81 7.58
N LEU A 62 17.53 6.83 8.42
CA LEU A 62 18.48 6.14 9.31
C LEU A 62 19.32 5.06 8.59
N MET A 63 18.90 4.62 7.38
CA MET A 63 19.60 3.59 6.61
C MET A 63 20.78 4.20 5.85
N THR A 64 21.99 3.68 6.12
CA THR A 64 23.23 4.21 5.54
C THR A 64 23.61 3.54 4.22
N THR A 65 23.07 2.35 3.93
CA THR A 65 23.40 1.59 2.73
C THR A 65 22.18 1.28 1.89
N GLN A 66 22.39 1.13 0.58
CA GLN A 66 21.30 0.73 -0.35
C GLN A 66 20.72 -0.65 0.00
N ALA A 67 21.57 -1.59 0.42
CA ALA A 67 21.12 -2.93 0.83
C ALA A 67 20.14 -2.88 2.02
N GLN A 68 20.38 -1.98 3.00
CA GLN A 68 19.43 -1.77 4.11
C GLN A 68 18.10 -1.19 3.62
N ARG A 69 18.14 -0.22 2.70
CA ARG A 69 16.91 0.37 2.11
C ARG A 69 16.11 -0.68 1.32
N ASP A 70 16.79 -1.51 0.52
CA ASP A 70 16.12 -2.59 -0.21
C ASP A 70 15.53 -3.65 0.72
N GLN A 71 16.20 -3.93 1.84
CA GLN A 71 15.65 -4.83 2.85
C GLN A 71 14.42 -4.22 3.54
N LEU A 72 14.44 -2.93 3.85
CA LEU A 72 13.27 -2.21 4.40
C LEU A 72 12.08 -2.25 3.45
N ILE A 73 12.30 -2.03 2.14
CA ILE A 73 11.24 -2.14 1.11
C ILE A 73 10.63 -3.55 1.09
N LYS A 74 11.44 -4.60 1.18
CA LYS A 74 10.92 -5.98 1.26
C LYS A 74 10.06 -6.21 2.51
N GLN A 75 10.47 -5.64 3.64
CA GLN A 75 9.68 -5.71 4.88
C GLN A 75 8.36 -4.93 4.75
N VAL A 76 8.39 -3.73 4.16
CA VAL A 76 7.19 -2.95 3.87
C VAL A 76 6.21 -3.75 3.02
N GLN A 77 6.66 -4.35 1.92
CA GLN A 77 5.80 -5.16 1.05
C GLN A 77 5.18 -6.39 1.75
N SER A 78 5.82 -6.91 2.78
CA SER A 78 5.36 -8.12 3.50
C SER A 78 4.55 -7.83 4.76
N LYS A 79 4.73 -6.68 5.40
CA LYS A 79 4.18 -6.38 6.72
C LYS A 79 3.16 -5.23 6.73
N CYS A 80 3.30 -4.27 5.81
CA CYS A 80 2.38 -3.13 5.75
C CYS A 80 1.12 -3.47 4.96
N ASN A 81 0.06 -2.70 5.20
CA ASN A 81 -1.15 -2.79 4.40
C ASN A 81 -0.90 -2.32 2.94
N PRO A 82 -1.72 -2.76 1.97
CA PRO A 82 -1.50 -2.46 0.56
C PRO A 82 -1.54 -0.97 0.21
N GLU A 83 -2.24 -0.14 0.96
CA GLU A 83 -2.29 1.31 0.74
C GLU A 83 -0.96 1.96 1.08
N THR A 84 -0.41 1.63 2.26
CA THR A 84 0.91 2.09 2.70
C THR A 84 2.02 1.62 1.77
N VAL A 85 1.98 0.36 1.32
CA VAL A 85 2.92 -0.17 0.32
C VAL A 85 2.85 0.65 -0.97
N THR A 86 1.64 0.93 -1.47
CA THR A 86 1.43 1.72 -2.68
C THR A 86 2.04 3.12 -2.55
N ASP A 87 1.79 3.79 -1.43
CA ASP A 87 2.30 5.15 -1.21
C ASP A 87 3.82 5.17 -1.10
N ILE A 88 4.41 4.24 -0.36
CA ILE A 88 5.86 4.16 -0.18
C ILE A 88 6.56 3.83 -1.51
N LEU A 89 6.11 2.80 -2.25
CA LEU A 89 6.73 2.44 -3.52
C LEU A 89 6.58 3.55 -4.57
N SER A 90 5.46 4.27 -4.58
CA SER A 90 5.27 5.43 -5.47
C SER A 90 6.18 6.60 -5.09
N ALA A 91 6.36 6.89 -3.79
CA ALA A 91 7.24 7.97 -3.31
C ALA A 91 8.72 7.68 -3.56
N GLU A 92 9.11 6.41 -3.56
CA GLU A 92 10.47 5.95 -3.90
C GLU A 92 10.67 5.73 -5.41
N GLU A 93 9.65 6.02 -6.25
CA GLU A 93 9.67 5.80 -7.70
C GLU A 93 10.01 4.34 -8.09
N ARG A 94 9.69 3.39 -7.22
CA ARG A 94 9.93 1.96 -7.43
C ARG A 94 8.78 1.32 -8.22
N TRP A 95 8.60 1.79 -9.45
CA TRP A 95 7.46 1.45 -10.30
C TRP A 95 7.39 -0.04 -10.66
N ASP A 96 8.54 -0.67 -10.94
CA ASP A 96 8.61 -2.11 -11.22
C ASP A 96 8.18 -2.96 -10.02
N ASP A 97 8.62 -2.57 -8.82
CA ASP A 97 8.21 -3.24 -7.57
C ASP A 97 6.72 -3.07 -7.31
N LEU A 98 6.17 -1.86 -7.57
CA LEU A 98 4.75 -1.60 -7.43
C LEU A 98 3.94 -2.39 -8.45
N LEU A 99 4.39 -2.51 -9.70
CA LEU A 99 3.74 -3.34 -10.72
C LEU A 99 3.76 -4.83 -10.32
N ALA A 100 4.91 -5.31 -9.85
CA ALA A 100 5.02 -6.69 -9.35
C ALA A 100 4.13 -6.95 -8.12
N TYR A 101 3.97 -5.94 -7.26
CA TYR A 101 3.07 -5.99 -6.11
C TYR A 101 1.60 -6.02 -6.57
N ALA A 102 1.19 -5.12 -7.48
CA ALA A 102 -0.17 -5.06 -8.03
C ALA A 102 -0.60 -6.38 -8.71
N ARG A 103 0.32 -7.03 -9.44
CA ARG A 103 0.06 -8.35 -10.07
C ARG A 103 -0.34 -9.44 -9.08
N ARG A 104 0.18 -9.38 -7.85
CA ARG A 104 -0.11 -10.35 -6.77
C ARG A 104 -1.35 -9.99 -5.96
N HIS A 105 -1.75 -8.70 -5.97
CA HIS A 105 -2.80 -8.14 -5.11
C HIS A 105 -4.01 -7.59 -5.88
N THR A 106 -4.38 -8.24 -6.99
CA THR A 106 -5.50 -7.82 -7.86
C THR A 106 -6.88 -7.86 -7.20
N ARG A 107 -7.02 -8.60 -6.10
CA ARG A 107 -8.29 -8.71 -5.33
C ARG A 107 -8.39 -7.72 -4.17
N GLU A 108 -7.33 -6.98 -3.89
CA GLU A 108 -7.31 -6.00 -2.80
C GLU A 108 -8.16 -4.77 -3.14
N HIS A 109 -8.79 -4.19 -2.13
CA HIS A 109 -9.55 -2.94 -2.28
C HIS A 109 -8.69 -1.79 -2.82
N SER A 110 -7.41 -1.79 -2.50
CA SER A 110 -6.41 -0.81 -2.96
C SER A 110 -5.94 -1.00 -4.41
N PHE A 111 -6.31 -2.11 -5.08
CA PHE A 111 -5.87 -2.38 -6.46
C PHE A 111 -6.14 -1.22 -7.44
N PRO A 112 -7.31 -0.57 -7.46
CA PRO A 112 -7.54 0.59 -8.32
C PRO A 112 -6.59 1.77 -8.04
N ARG A 113 -6.19 1.95 -6.79
CA ARG A 113 -5.21 2.98 -6.40
C ARG A 113 -3.81 2.66 -6.94
N MET A 114 -3.39 1.40 -6.87
CA MET A 114 -2.12 0.94 -7.44
C MET A 114 -2.08 1.22 -8.94
N ILE A 115 -3.11 0.79 -9.69
CA ILE A 115 -3.18 1.00 -11.14
C ILE A 115 -3.18 2.49 -11.50
N ARG A 116 -3.87 3.33 -10.74
CA ARG A 116 -3.85 4.79 -10.98
C ARG A 116 -2.45 5.39 -10.87
N ARG A 117 -1.58 4.85 -10.01
CA ARG A 117 -0.18 5.27 -9.89
C ARG A 117 0.71 4.72 -11.01
N LEU A 118 0.35 3.56 -11.55
CA LEU A 118 1.14 2.82 -12.53
C LEU A 118 0.81 3.15 -13.99
N ARG A 119 -0.42 3.60 -14.28
CA ARG A 119 -0.95 3.69 -15.65
C ARG A 119 -0.14 4.59 -16.57
N ASP A 120 0.52 5.62 -16.02
CA ASP A 120 1.33 6.55 -16.82
C ASP A 120 2.74 5.98 -17.10
N HIS A 121 3.17 4.96 -16.35
CA HIS A 121 4.46 4.28 -16.50
C HIS A 121 4.34 2.96 -17.27
N PHE A 122 3.23 2.23 -17.08
CA PHE A 122 3.00 0.90 -17.66
C PHE A 122 1.55 0.74 -18.16
N PRO A 123 1.10 1.54 -19.14
CA PRO A 123 -0.30 1.53 -19.57
C PRO A 123 -0.78 0.15 -20.03
N GLU A 124 0.00 -0.54 -20.88
CA GLU A 124 -0.34 -1.87 -21.39
C GLU A 124 -0.47 -2.91 -20.27
N ALA A 125 0.50 -2.95 -19.34
CA ALA A 125 0.46 -3.88 -18.22
C ALA A 125 -0.72 -3.60 -17.28
N CYS A 126 -1.08 -2.34 -17.06
CA CYS A 126 -2.24 -1.94 -16.28
C CYS A 126 -3.55 -2.35 -16.96
N PHE A 127 -3.62 -2.20 -18.28
CA PHE A 127 -4.76 -2.65 -19.08
C PHE A 127 -4.94 -4.16 -18.97
N ASP A 128 -3.89 -4.94 -19.15
CA ASP A 128 -3.91 -6.41 -19.05
C ASP A 128 -4.33 -6.88 -17.65
N LEU A 129 -3.89 -6.18 -16.60
CA LEU A 129 -4.31 -6.49 -15.23
C LEU A 129 -5.80 -6.27 -15.03
N TYR A 130 -6.36 -5.16 -15.52
CA TYR A 130 -7.81 -4.92 -15.46
C TYR A 130 -8.57 -5.91 -16.31
N ARG A 131 -8.11 -6.21 -17.54
CA ARG A 131 -8.72 -7.21 -18.41
C ARG A 131 -8.87 -8.53 -17.68
N LYS A 132 -7.79 -9.02 -17.05
CA LYS A 132 -7.81 -10.24 -16.24
C LYS A 132 -8.80 -10.18 -15.08
N VAL A 133 -8.85 -9.06 -14.35
CA VAL A 133 -9.79 -8.88 -13.23
C VAL A 133 -11.23 -8.90 -13.72
N VAL A 134 -11.55 -8.17 -14.79
CA VAL A 134 -12.91 -8.11 -15.36
C VAL A 134 -13.34 -9.47 -15.89
N THR A 135 -12.48 -10.17 -16.64
CA THR A 135 -12.78 -11.52 -17.14
C THR A 135 -13.08 -12.49 -16.00
N ASN A 136 -12.23 -12.52 -14.95
CA ASN A 136 -12.47 -13.36 -13.79
C ASN A 136 -13.79 -13.03 -13.08
N LEU A 137 -14.20 -11.77 -13.04
CA LEU A 137 -15.49 -11.36 -12.45
C LEU A 137 -16.64 -11.83 -13.32
N LEU A 138 -16.55 -11.70 -14.64
CA LEU A 138 -17.58 -12.19 -15.59
C LEU A 138 -17.79 -13.69 -15.46
N GLU A 139 -16.72 -14.47 -15.31
CA GLU A 139 -16.76 -15.91 -15.15
C GLU A 139 -17.24 -16.37 -13.76
N SER A 140 -17.16 -15.51 -12.75
CA SER A 140 -17.46 -15.90 -11.36
C SER A 140 -18.96 -15.98 -11.03
N GLY A 141 -19.85 -15.53 -11.91
CA GLY A 141 -21.29 -15.63 -11.72
C GLY A 141 -22.08 -14.40 -12.12
N THR A 142 -23.27 -14.23 -11.56
CA THR A 142 -24.21 -13.15 -11.87
C THR A 142 -24.71 -12.45 -10.60
N GLY A 143 -25.07 -11.17 -10.72
CA GLY A 143 -25.67 -10.41 -9.62
C GLY A 143 -25.37 -8.93 -9.68
N GLN A 144 -26.25 -8.11 -9.11
CA GLN A 144 -26.15 -6.63 -9.17
C GLN A 144 -24.81 -6.10 -8.63
N SER A 145 -24.33 -6.65 -7.51
CA SER A 145 -23.06 -6.23 -6.90
C SER A 145 -21.88 -6.53 -7.83
N LEU A 146 -21.90 -7.69 -8.49
CA LEU A 146 -20.86 -8.10 -9.44
C LEU A 146 -20.84 -7.19 -10.66
N TYR A 147 -22.01 -6.90 -11.25
CA TYR A 147 -22.11 -5.97 -12.38
C TYR A 147 -21.62 -4.56 -12.03
N ASN A 148 -21.91 -4.07 -10.83
CA ASN A 148 -21.38 -2.79 -10.34
C ASN A 148 -19.87 -2.79 -10.24
N SER A 149 -19.27 -3.88 -9.77
CA SER A 149 -17.80 -4.05 -9.70
C SER A 149 -17.19 -4.10 -11.09
N ILE A 150 -17.74 -4.88 -12.02
CA ILE A 150 -17.32 -4.94 -13.42
C ILE A 150 -17.38 -3.56 -14.07
N ALA A 151 -18.50 -2.86 -13.93
CA ALA A 151 -18.67 -1.51 -14.49
C ALA A 151 -17.67 -0.50 -13.90
N SER A 152 -17.34 -0.63 -12.61
CA SER A 152 -16.32 0.21 -11.96
C SER A 152 -14.92 -0.05 -12.54
N HIS A 153 -14.53 -1.31 -12.70
CA HIS A 153 -13.24 -1.67 -13.29
C HIS A 153 -13.15 -1.30 -14.77
N ALA A 154 -14.22 -1.53 -15.56
CA ALA A 154 -14.28 -1.15 -16.96
C ALA A 154 -14.11 0.36 -17.19
N ARG A 155 -14.71 1.21 -16.33
CA ARG A 155 -14.49 2.67 -16.39
C ARG A 155 -13.03 3.04 -16.16
N GLN A 156 -12.40 2.44 -15.15
CA GLN A 156 -10.99 2.71 -14.85
C GLN A 156 -10.05 2.19 -15.94
N MET A 157 -10.39 1.07 -16.56
CA MET A 157 -9.68 0.50 -17.70
C MET A 157 -9.76 1.41 -18.93
N ARG A 158 -10.93 1.98 -19.23
CA ARG A 158 -11.14 2.96 -20.31
C ARG A 158 -10.25 4.20 -20.14
N ASP A 159 -10.02 4.61 -18.89
CA ASP A 159 -9.28 5.82 -18.56
C ASP A 159 -7.75 5.61 -18.55
N ILE A 160 -7.25 4.46 -19.05
CA ILE A 160 -5.80 4.20 -19.20
C ILE A 160 -5.32 4.82 -20.51
N PRO A 161 -4.32 5.72 -20.48
CA PRO A 161 -3.84 6.42 -21.68
C PRO A 161 -3.32 5.46 -22.75
N GLY A 162 -3.69 5.72 -24.02
CA GLY A 162 -3.21 4.95 -25.17
C GLY A 162 -3.78 3.54 -25.32
N GLN A 163 -4.83 3.19 -24.56
CA GLN A 163 -5.47 1.88 -24.60
C GLN A 163 -6.93 1.93 -25.10
N GLU A 164 -7.31 3.02 -25.78
CA GLU A 164 -8.68 3.27 -26.24
C GLU A 164 -9.16 2.19 -27.23
N GLU A 165 -8.31 1.83 -28.20
CA GLU A 165 -8.61 0.80 -29.20
C GLU A 165 -8.70 -0.59 -28.54
N ALA A 166 -7.73 -0.94 -27.70
CA ALA A 166 -7.71 -2.21 -26.97
C ALA A 166 -8.94 -2.35 -26.06
N PHE A 167 -9.39 -1.25 -25.44
CA PHE A 167 -10.62 -1.23 -24.64
C PHE A 167 -11.85 -1.48 -25.52
N GLY A 168 -11.95 -0.84 -26.70
CA GLY A 168 -13.03 -1.06 -27.64
C GLY A 168 -13.13 -2.51 -28.07
N GLN A 169 -12.01 -3.12 -28.44
CA GLN A 169 -11.92 -4.54 -28.83
C GLN A 169 -12.36 -5.46 -27.68
N PHE A 170 -11.84 -5.24 -26.46
CA PHE A 170 -12.23 -6.02 -25.29
C PHE A 170 -13.71 -5.92 -24.96
N MET A 171 -14.31 -4.72 -25.05
CA MET A 171 -15.73 -4.56 -24.80
C MET A 171 -16.59 -5.26 -25.85
N ALA A 172 -16.18 -5.29 -27.13
CA ALA A 172 -16.86 -6.06 -28.16
C ALA A 172 -16.81 -7.57 -27.86
N GLU A 173 -15.64 -8.10 -27.48
CA GLU A 173 -15.50 -9.51 -27.07
C GLU A 173 -16.41 -9.86 -25.86
N VAL A 174 -16.52 -8.96 -24.88
CA VAL A 174 -17.39 -9.17 -23.71
C VAL A 174 -18.86 -9.22 -24.12
N ILE A 175 -19.33 -8.31 -25.00
CA ILE A 175 -20.72 -8.27 -25.48
C ILE A 175 -21.06 -9.51 -26.30
N ASP A 176 -20.12 -10.01 -27.09
CA ASP A 176 -20.35 -11.20 -27.94
C ASP A 176 -20.36 -12.52 -27.13
N THR A 177 -19.73 -12.52 -25.95
CA THR A 177 -19.55 -13.74 -25.15
C THR A 177 -20.57 -13.87 -24.02
N TYR A 178 -21.02 -12.77 -23.44
CA TYR A 178 -21.88 -12.74 -22.24
C TYR A 178 -23.18 -11.98 -22.48
#